data_e7a0d19d7a59f210aa6ad1629a4857a5
#
_entry.id   e7a0d19d7a59f210aa6ad1629a4857a5
#
_cell.length_a   1.000
_cell.length_b   1.000
_cell.length_c   1.000
_cell.angle_alpha   90.00
_cell.angle_beta   90.00
_cell.angle_gamma   90.00
#
_symmetry.space_group_name_H-M   'P 1'
#
loop_
_entity.id
_entity.type
_entity.pdbx_description
1 polymer ?
#
loop_
_entity_poly.entity_id
_entity_poly.type
_entity_poly.pdbx_seq_one_letter_code
_entity_poly.pdbx_strand_id
1 'polypeptide(L)'
;MDKARETWRQFFHLPMDVKQQYANSPKTYEGYGSRLGVEKGAILDWSDYYYLHYLPLSGCPSRTITNGLPCLPHAGKSLRSTGELVKLCGRLLRLFSINLGLDEKSVENGFGGEDIGACLRVNFDPSCPRPDLTLGLSSHSDPGGMTMLLPDDQVPGLQVRKCHDWITVKPQRHAFIVNIGDQIQVSSLPVIPIPEFSFFGLSQPENFRSRD
;
A
#
# COMPACT_ATOMS: atom_id res chain seq x y z
N MET A 1 1.40 -14.21 6.72
CA MET A 1 1.32 -12.78 7.03
C MET A 1 2.44 -12.36 7.97
N ASP A 2 2.60 -12.98 9.15
CA ASP A 2 3.59 -12.56 10.15
C ASP A 2 5.04 -12.59 9.63
N LYS A 3 5.40 -13.63 8.86
CA LYS A 3 6.72 -13.68 8.19
C LYS A 3 6.94 -12.53 7.19
N ALA A 4 5.89 -12.08 6.51
CA ALA A 4 6.01 -10.96 5.59
C ALA A 4 6.28 -9.65 6.34
N ARG A 5 5.50 -9.39 7.41
CA ARG A 5 5.72 -8.22 8.28
C ARG A 5 7.13 -8.23 8.86
N GLU A 6 7.55 -9.36 9.42
CA GLU A 6 8.87 -9.51 10.02
C GLU A 6 9.99 -9.28 9.01
N THR A 7 9.87 -9.82 7.80
CA THR A 7 10.86 -9.62 6.74
C THR A 7 11.02 -8.13 6.40
N TRP A 8 9.92 -7.42 6.21
CA TRP A 8 9.98 -6.01 5.89
C TRP A 8 10.42 -5.14 7.08
N ARG A 9 10.02 -5.51 8.30
CA ARG A 9 10.51 -4.86 9.51
C ARG A 9 12.04 -4.96 9.61
N GLN A 10 12.60 -6.13 9.36
CA GLN A 10 14.05 -6.33 9.31
C GLN A 10 14.72 -5.45 8.25
N PHE A 11 14.13 -5.30 7.05
CA PHE A 11 14.68 -4.43 6.02
C PHE A 11 14.76 -2.97 6.50
N PHE A 12 13.68 -2.43 7.05
CA PHE A 12 13.65 -1.02 7.45
C PHE A 12 14.56 -0.71 8.64
N HIS A 13 14.92 -1.71 9.44
CA HIS A 13 15.89 -1.59 10.54
C HIS A 13 17.35 -1.80 10.12
N LEU A 14 17.62 -2.10 8.84
CA LEU A 14 18.99 -2.16 8.34
C LEU A 14 19.67 -0.77 8.41
N PRO A 15 21.01 -0.74 8.52
CA PRO A 15 21.76 0.51 8.43
C PRO A 15 21.45 1.28 7.14
N MET A 16 21.52 2.61 7.21
CA MET A 16 21.10 3.48 6.09
C MET A 16 21.92 3.23 4.83
N ASP A 17 23.22 3.01 4.97
CA ASP A 17 24.14 2.69 3.86
C ASP A 17 23.75 1.40 3.13
N VAL A 18 23.22 0.42 3.85
CA VAL A 18 22.69 -0.82 3.27
C VAL A 18 21.37 -0.55 2.55
N LYS A 19 20.43 0.20 3.15
CA LYS A 19 19.16 0.56 2.53
C LYS A 19 19.36 1.39 1.26
N GLN A 20 20.32 2.30 1.25
CA GLN A 20 20.66 3.15 0.11
C GLN A 20 21.16 2.36 -1.12
N GLN A 21 21.67 1.15 -0.95
CA GLN A 21 22.02 0.27 -2.07
C GLN A 21 20.79 -0.16 -2.86
N TYR A 22 19.62 -0.04 -2.27
CA TYR A 22 18.30 -0.34 -2.86
C TYR A 22 17.49 0.94 -3.14
N ALA A 23 18.16 2.10 -3.17
CA ALA A 23 17.48 3.37 -3.41
C ALA A 23 16.65 3.33 -4.70
N ASN A 24 15.51 3.99 -4.66
CA ASN A 24 14.58 4.02 -5.78
C ASN A 24 15.22 4.69 -7.02
N SER A 25 14.85 4.14 -8.18
CA SER A 25 15.28 4.70 -9.46
C SER A 25 14.31 5.78 -9.91
N PRO A 26 14.78 6.97 -10.30
CA PRO A 26 13.92 8.01 -10.88
C PRO A 26 13.18 7.59 -12.16
N LYS A 27 13.67 6.53 -12.84
CA LYS A 27 13.05 6.02 -14.08
C LYS A 27 11.91 5.05 -13.83
N THR A 28 12.02 4.22 -12.81
CA THR A 28 11.06 3.15 -12.52
C THR A 28 10.30 3.37 -11.21
N TYR A 29 10.78 4.27 -10.36
CA TYR A 29 10.32 4.51 -8.99
C TYR A 29 10.45 3.28 -8.07
N GLU A 30 11.01 2.18 -8.56
CA GLU A 30 11.24 0.97 -7.77
C GLU A 30 12.41 1.14 -6.82
N GLY A 31 12.25 0.59 -5.62
CA GLY A 31 13.27 0.58 -4.59
C GLY A 31 12.85 1.26 -3.31
N TYR A 32 13.85 1.47 -2.45
CA TYR A 32 13.74 2.16 -1.18
C TYR A 32 13.72 3.67 -1.37
N GLY A 33 12.81 4.35 -0.72
CA GLY A 33 12.75 5.79 -0.68
C GLY A 33 12.19 6.31 0.65
N SER A 34 12.54 7.55 0.95
CA SER A 34 11.93 8.34 1.99
C SER A 34 11.40 9.61 1.35
N ARG A 35 10.20 10.01 1.67
CA ARG A 35 9.49 11.18 1.15
C ARG A 35 9.06 11.06 -0.31
N LEU A 36 7.80 11.31 -0.59
CA LEU A 36 7.28 11.61 -1.90
C LEU A 36 7.07 13.12 -1.98
N GLY A 37 7.69 13.73 -2.99
CA GLY A 37 7.49 15.09 -3.48
C GLY A 37 7.06 16.14 -2.45
N VAL A 38 7.98 16.93 -1.96
CA VAL A 38 7.65 17.99 -1.02
C VAL A 38 7.56 19.30 -1.78
N GLU A 39 6.35 19.83 -1.93
CA GLU A 39 6.16 21.23 -2.30
C GLU A 39 6.67 22.14 -1.16
N LYS A 40 7.30 23.25 -1.53
CA LYS A 40 7.83 24.21 -0.56
C LYS A 40 6.68 24.73 0.32
N GLY A 41 6.76 24.45 1.63
CA GLY A 41 5.76 24.84 2.61
C GLY A 41 4.71 23.77 2.95
N ALA A 42 4.73 22.60 2.31
CA ALA A 42 3.89 21.49 2.69
C ALA A 42 4.38 20.82 3.99
N ILE A 43 3.44 20.27 4.76
CA ILE A 43 3.77 19.43 5.90
C ILE A 43 4.41 18.15 5.37
N LEU A 44 5.55 17.77 5.98
CA LEU A 44 6.29 16.59 5.55
C LEU A 44 5.62 15.31 6.01
N ASP A 45 5.54 14.33 5.11
CA ASP A 45 5.28 12.95 5.47
C ASP A 45 6.56 12.34 6.05
N TRP A 46 6.44 11.78 7.25
CA TRP A 46 7.54 11.15 7.98
C TRP A 46 7.46 9.64 7.82
N SER A 47 7.75 9.17 6.60
CA SER A 47 7.69 7.75 6.26
C SER A 47 8.79 7.34 5.30
N ASP A 48 9.22 6.11 5.45
CA ASP A 48 10.03 5.37 4.48
C ASP A 48 9.13 4.43 3.70
N TYR A 49 9.51 4.08 2.48
CA TYR A 49 8.80 3.08 1.71
C TYR A 49 9.74 2.21 0.89
N TYR A 50 9.23 1.05 0.48
CA TYR A 50 9.80 0.24 -0.59
C TYR A 50 8.72 -0.03 -1.63
N TYR A 51 9.02 0.23 -2.91
CA TYR A 51 8.09 0.10 -4.01
C TYR A 51 8.60 -0.87 -5.07
N LEU A 52 7.71 -1.73 -5.58
CA LEU A 52 7.98 -2.69 -6.64
C LEU A 52 6.80 -2.76 -7.59
N HIS A 53 7.07 -2.76 -8.90
CA HIS A 53 6.12 -3.27 -9.88
C HIS A 53 6.10 -4.80 -9.79
N TYR A 54 4.91 -5.38 -9.64
CA TYR A 54 4.75 -6.83 -9.50
C TYR A 54 4.22 -7.47 -10.79
N LEU A 55 3.32 -6.82 -11.52
CA LEU A 55 2.72 -7.25 -12.78
C LEU A 55 2.52 -6.05 -13.73
N PRO A 56 2.44 -6.29 -15.05
CA PRO A 56 2.74 -7.56 -15.72
C PRO A 56 4.25 -7.86 -15.69
N LEU A 57 4.61 -9.13 -15.66
CA LEU A 57 6.01 -9.56 -15.63
C LEU A 57 6.77 -9.15 -16.89
N SER A 58 6.09 -9.05 -18.04
CA SER A 58 6.65 -8.62 -19.33
C SER A 58 7.16 -7.17 -19.33
N GLY A 59 6.63 -6.32 -18.44
CA GLY A 59 7.03 -4.92 -18.29
C GLY A 59 7.90 -4.63 -17.08
N CYS A 60 8.14 -5.63 -16.21
CA CYS A 60 8.90 -5.45 -14.99
C CYS A 60 10.38 -5.75 -15.18
N PRO A 61 11.25 -4.75 -15.22
CA PRO A 61 12.70 -4.96 -15.26
C PRO A 61 13.26 -5.45 -13.92
N SER A 62 12.42 -5.59 -12.88
CA SER A 62 12.89 -5.82 -11.52
C SER A 62 13.41 -7.24 -11.33
N ARG A 63 14.73 -7.37 -11.34
CA ARG A 63 15.44 -8.57 -10.86
C ARG A 63 15.08 -8.90 -9.40
N THR A 64 14.56 -7.94 -8.66
CA THR A 64 14.18 -8.07 -7.25
C THR A 64 13.02 -9.04 -7.06
N ILE A 65 12.06 -9.09 -8.02
CA ILE A 65 10.93 -10.02 -7.94
C ILE A 65 11.39 -11.47 -8.13
N THR A 66 12.33 -11.70 -9.04
CA THR A 66 12.82 -13.06 -9.36
C THR A 66 13.85 -13.57 -8.37
N ASN A 67 14.73 -12.70 -7.87
CA ASN A 67 15.88 -13.07 -7.05
C ASN A 67 15.72 -12.70 -5.57
N GLY A 68 14.64 -12.01 -5.19
CA GLY A 68 14.44 -11.47 -3.84
C GLY A 68 15.39 -10.30 -3.55
N LEU A 69 15.29 -9.76 -2.35
CA LEU A 69 16.28 -8.83 -1.81
C LEU A 69 17.43 -9.68 -1.26
N PRO A 70 18.68 -9.57 -1.78
CA PRO A 70 19.80 -10.39 -1.31
C PRO A 70 20.05 -10.28 0.21
N CYS A 71 19.73 -9.10 0.78
CA CYS A 71 19.81 -8.86 2.22
C CYS A 71 18.66 -9.52 3.01
N LEU A 72 17.60 -10.01 2.33
CA LEU A 72 16.43 -10.62 2.97
C LEU A 72 16.08 -11.96 2.30
N PRO A 73 16.66 -13.06 2.75
CA PRO A 73 16.48 -14.39 2.11
C PRO A 73 15.02 -14.87 2.07
N HIS A 74 14.13 -14.28 2.84
CA HIS A 74 12.70 -14.60 2.86
C HIS A 74 11.81 -13.66 2.04
N ALA A 75 12.34 -12.60 1.46
CA ALA A 75 11.57 -11.65 0.64
C ALA A 75 10.92 -12.33 -0.57
N GLY A 76 11.59 -13.29 -1.20
CA GLY A 76 11.02 -14.08 -2.29
C GLY A 76 9.76 -14.88 -1.90
N LYS A 77 9.64 -15.32 -0.63
CA LYS A 77 8.41 -15.97 -0.14
C LYS A 77 7.29 -14.96 0.10
N SER A 78 7.63 -13.77 0.59
CA SER A 78 6.68 -12.67 0.74
C SER A 78 6.09 -12.28 -0.62
N LEU A 79 6.94 -12.15 -1.64
CA LEU A 79 6.54 -11.81 -3.01
C LEU A 79 5.65 -12.90 -3.65
N ARG A 80 5.92 -14.19 -3.39
CA ARG A 80 5.03 -15.29 -3.86
C ARG A 80 3.62 -15.19 -3.29
N SER A 81 3.48 -14.74 -2.04
CA SER A 81 2.18 -14.53 -1.43
C SER A 81 1.37 -13.42 -2.13
N THR A 82 2.05 -12.48 -2.80
CA THR A 82 1.39 -11.42 -3.59
C THR A 82 0.61 -12.00 -4.77
N GLY A 83 1.07 -13.09 -5.39
CA GLY A 83 0.32 -13.77 -6.45
C GLY A 83 -1.05 -14.30 -5.99
N GLU A 84 -1.16 -14.77 -4.76
CA GLU A 84 -2.45 -15.19 -4.21
C GLU A 84 -3.37 -13.99 -3.92
N LEU A 85 -2.79 -12.83 -3.58
CA LEU A 85 -3.56 -11.59 -3.42
C LEU A 85 -4.08 -11.08 -4.75
N VAL A 86 -3.31 -11.16 -5.82
CA VAL A 86 -3.79 -10.81 -7.18
C VAL A 86 -4.97 -11.68 -7.58
N LYS A 87 -4.92 -12.99 -7.33
CA LYS A 87 -6.05 -13.89 -7.57
C LYS A 87 -7.27 -13.52 -6.73
N LEU A 88 -7.05 -13.10 -5.46
CA LEU A 88 -8.14 -12.64 -4.60
C LEU A 88 -8.75 -11.35 -5.13
N CYS A 89 -7.93 -10.38 -5.56
CA CYS A 89 -8.40 -9.16 -6.22
C CYS A 89 -9.27 -9.49 -7.45
N GLY A 90 -8.80 -10.37 -8.33
CA GLY A 90 -9.60 -10.80 -9.51
C GLY A 90 -10.97 -11.34 -9.13
N ARG A 91 -11.05 -12.18 -8.08
CA ARG A 91 -12.34 -12.68 -7.57
C ARG A 91 -13.25 -11.55 -7.07
N LEU A 92 -12.69 -10.57 -6.34
CA LEU A 92 -13.45 -9.42 -5.85
C LEU A 92 -13.93 -8.54 -7.00
N LEU A 93 -13.11 -8.30 -8.03
CA LEU A 93 -13.49 -7.55 -9.22
C LEU A 93 -14.66 -8.22 -9.98
N ARG A 94 -14.67 -9.55 -10.05
CA ARG A 94 -15.80 -10.30 -10.62
C ARG A 94 -17.08 -10.15 -9.81
N LEU A 95 -16.97 -10.22 -8.47
CA LEU A 95 -18.12 -9.97 -7.61
C LEU A 95 -18.66 -8.54 -7.76
N PHE A 96 -17.79 -7.55 -7.94
CA PHE A 96 -18.24 -6.19 -8.27
C PHE A 96 -18.95 -6.13 -9.60
N SER A 97 -18.44 -6.79 -10.65
CA SER A 97 -19.12 -6.85 -11.95
C SER A 97 -20.56 -7.38 -11.79
N ILE A 98 -20.73 -8.51 -11.11
CA ILE A 98 -22.02 -9.14 -10.89
C ILE A 98 -22.97 -8.21 -10.10
N ASN A 99 -22.49 -7.59 -9.03
CA ASN A 99 -23.29 -6.68 -8.21
C ASN A 99 -23.68 -5.39 -8.95
N LEU A 100 -22.91 -4.99 -9.94
CA LEU A 100 -23.21 -3.86 -10.83
C LEU A 100 -24.14 -4.24 -12.00
N GLY A 101 -24.55 -5.51 -12.10
CA GLY A 101 -25.38 -6.00 -13.22
C GLY A 101 -24.61 -6.11 -14.54
N LEU A 102 -23.27 -6.21 -14.47
CA LEU A 102 -22.39 -6.38 -15.63
C LEU A 102 -22.03 -7.86 -15.82
N ASP A 103 -21.45 -8.18 -16.99
CA ASP A 103 -20.84 -9.48 -17.20
C ASP A 103 -19.74 -9.73 -16.17
N GLU A 104 -19.61 -10.97 -15.68
CA GLU A 104 -18.74 -11.36 -14.57
C GLU A 104 -17.30 -10.81 -14.66
N LYS A 105 -16.75 -10.73 -15.86
CA LYS A 105 -15.36 -10.27 -16.09
C LYS A 105 -15.24 -8.80 -16.49
N SER A 106 -16.32 -8.04 -16.56
CA SER A 106 -16.32 -6.68 -17.10
C SER A 106 -15.34 -5.77 -16.37
N VAL A 107 -15.37 -5.73 -15.04
CA VAL A 107 -14.48 -4.88 -14.24
C VAL A 107 -13.04 -5.41 -14.32
N GLU A 108 -12.82 -6.72 -14.21
CA GLU A 108 -11.50 -7.34 -14.34
C GLU A 108 -10.85 -7.02 -15.70
N ASN A 109 -11.59 -7.13 -16.79
CA ASN A 109 -11.14 -6.80 -18.14
C ASN A 109 -10.84 -5.30 -18.30
N GLY A 110 -11.60 -4.44 -17.67
CA GLY A 110 -11.33 -2.99 -17.62
C GLY A 110 -9.98 -2.62 -16.99
N PHE A 111 -9.45 -3.49 -16.12
CA PHE A 111 -8.11 -3.37 -15.54
C PHE A 111 -7.03 -4.17 -16.26
N GLY A 112 -7.31 -4.67 -17.46
CA GLY A 112 -6.34 -5.39 -18.29
C GLY A 112 -6.48 -6.91 -18.26
N GLY A 113 -7.44 -7.47 -17.52
CA GLY A 113 -7.68 -8.91 -17.48
C GLY A 113 -6.46 -9.71 -17.05
N GLU A 114 -5.91 -10.53 -17.96
CA GLU A 114 -4.70 -11.32 -17.72
C GLU A 114 -3.41 -10.45 -17.61
N ASP A 115 -3.43 -9.26 -18.21
CA ASP A 115 -2.35 -8.27 -18.15
C ASP A 115 -2.55 -7.21 -17.05
N ILE A 116 -3.32 -7.53 -16.02
CA ILE A 116 -3.59 -6.61 -14.91
C ILE A 116 -2.31 -6.07 -14.31
N GLY A 117 -2.24 -4.75 -14.14
CA GLY A 117 -1.13 -4.09 -13.47
C GLY A 117 -1.24 -4.27 -11.95
N ALA A 118 -0.13 -4.63 -11.31
CA ALA A 118 -0.06 -4.70 -9.85
C ALA A 118 1.29 -4.18 -9.34
N CYS A 119 1.26 -3.53 -8.20
CA CYS A 119 2.46 -3.09 -7.49
C CYS A 119 2.40 -3.51 -6.02
N LEU A 120 3.56 -3.62 -5.40
CA LEU A 120 3.72 -3.80 -3.97
C LEU A 120 4.36 -2.55 -3.40
N ARG A 121 3.71 -1.93 -2.45
CA ARG A 121 4.27 -0.84 -1.66
C ARG A 121 4.28 -1.24 -0.19
N VAL A 122 5.43 -1.10 0.45
CA VAL A 122 5.56 -1.29 1.89
C VAL A 122 5.91 0.04 2.50
N ASN A 123 5.10 0.54 3.41
CA ASN A 123 5.36 1.77 4.15
C ASN A 123 5.88 1.42 5.54
N PHE A 124 6.77 2.24 6.03
CA PHE A 124 7.34 2.17 7.37
C PHE A 124 7.44 3.58 7.96
N ASP A 125 6.85 3.77 9.11
CA ASP A 125 6.84 5.06 9.80
C ASP A 125 7.80 4.96 10.99
N PRO A 126 9.03 5.49 10.86
CA PRO A 126 9.99 5.48 11.96
C PRO A 126 9.57 6.45 13.06
N SER A 127 10.07 6.24 14.29
CA SER A 127 9.86 7.17 15.39
C SER A 127 10.21 8.59 14.98
N CYS A 128 9.25 9.51 15.11
CA CYS A 128 9.44 10.90 14.73
C CYS A 128 9.86 11.73 15.97
N PRO A 129 10.98 12.46 15.91
CA PRO A 129 11.42 13.31 17.01
C PRO A 129 10.55 14.56 17.18
N ARG A 130 9.81 14.97 16.15
CA ARG A 130 8.95 16.16 16.15
C ARG A 130 7.60 15.84 15.48
N PRO A 131 6.74 15.03 16.14
CA PRO A 131 5.46 14.63 15.58
C PRO A 131 4.46 15.79 15.41
N ASP A 132 4.73 16.90 16.07
CA ASP A 132 3.97 18.16 15.95
C ASP A 132 4.18 18.87 14.59
N LEU A 133 5.22 18.52 13.85
CA LEU A 133 5.59 19.17 12.58
C LEU A 133 5.39 18.28 11.35
N THR A 134 4.99 17.04 11.53
CA THR A 134 4.94 16.06 10.43
C THR A 134 3.65 15.25 10.47
N LEU A 135 3.34 14.64 9.33
CA LEU A 135 2.33 13.58 9.24
C LEU A 135 3.03 12.24 9.01
N GLY A 136 2.41 11.14 9.37
CA GLY A 136 2.90 9.81 8.98
C GLY A 136 2.77 9.66 7.46
N LEU A 137 1.57 9.85 6.96
CA LEU A 137 1.26 9.94 5.53
C LEU A 137 0.14 10.95 5.34
N SER A 138 0.28 11.82 4.35
CA SER A 138 -0.75 12.79 4.00
C SER A 138 -2.01 12.10 3.52
N SER A 139 -3.10 12.77 3.74
CA SER A 139 -4.42 12.38 3.31
C SER A 139 -4.50 12.23 1.78
N HIS A 140 -4.97 11.08 1.29
CA HIS A 140 -5.09 10.80 -0.14
C HIS A 140 -6.18 9.77 -0.42
N SER A 141 -6.60 9.65 -1.65
CA SER A 141 -7.30 8.48 -2.19
C SER A 141 -6.31 7.61 -2.96
N ASP A 142 -6.62 6.32 -3.10
CA ASP A 142 -5.82 5.42 -3.90
C ASP A 142 -6.20 5.58 -5.38
N PRO A 143 -5.27 5.97 -6.27
CA PRO A 143 -5.62 6.27 -7.68
C PRO A 143 -5.89 5.03 -8.53
N GLY A 144 -5.64 3.84 -8.01
CA GLY A 144 -5.85 2.57 -8.71
C GLY A 144 -7.27 2.03 -8.60
N GLY A 145 -7.44 0.75 -8.93
CA GLY A 145 -8.72 0.05 -8.78
C GLY A 145 -8.95 -0.44 -7.36
N MET A 146 -7.99 -1.15 -6.79
CA MET A 146 -8.13 -1.78 -5.48
C MET A 146 -6.78 -1.89 -4.77
N THR A 147 -6.77 -1.61 -3.48
CA THR A 147 -5.62 -1.82 -2.61
C THR A 147 -5.91 -2.89 -1.57
N MET A 148 -5.00 -3.86 -1.45
CA MET A 148 -5.03 -4.89 -0.41
C MET A 148 -4.01 -4.53 0.67
N LEU A 149 -4.44 -3.88 1.74
CA LEU A 149 -3.58 -3.43 2.81
C LEU A 149 -3.42 -4.52 3.87
N LEU A 150 -2.17 -4.89 4.17
CA LEU A 150 -1.79 -5.70 5.32
C LEU A 150 -1.28 -4.76 6.42
N PRO A 151 -2.13 -4.37 7.39
CA PRO A 151 -1.70 -3.45 8.44
C PRO A 151 -0.72 -4.11 9.41
N ASP A 152 0.01 -3.30 10.17
CA ASP A 152 0.68 -3.78 11.38
C ASP A 152 -0.37 -4.34 12.35
N ASP A 153 -0.03 -5.41 13.08
CA ASP A 153 -0.98 -6.09 13.97
C ASP A 153 -1.00 -5.50 15.39
N GLN A 154 -0.08 -4.61 15.70
CA GLN A 154 0.08 -4.02 17.03
C GLN A 154 -0.26 -2.53 17.02
N VAL A 155 0.03 -1.84 15.91
CA VAL A 155 -0.12 -0.39 15.81
C VAL A 155 -1.26 -0.04 14.86
N PRO A 156 -2.38 0.53 15.34
CA PRO A 156 -3.43 1.03 14.47
C PRO A 156 -2.94 2.29 13.76
N GLY A 157 -2.63 2.15 12.47
CA GLY A 157 -2.07 3.24 11.69
C GLY A 157 -3.00 3.80 10.61
N LEU A 158 -4.06 3.08 10.26
CA LEU A 158 -5.00 3.51 9.24
C LEU A 158 -6.15 4.30 9.84
N GLN A 159 -6.40 5.47 9.28
CA GLN A 159 -7.62 6.22 9.52
C GLN A 159 -8.36 6.42 8.21
N VAL A 160 -9.68 6.41 8.24
CA VAL A 160 -10.55 6.72 7.11
C VAL A 160 -11.40 7.93 7.43
N ARG A 161 -11.63 8.78 6.45
CA ARG A 161 -12.48 9.96 6.62
C ARG A 161 -13.91 9.62 6.20
N LYS A 162 -14.85 9.90 7.09
CA LYS A 162 -16.29 9.84 6.80
C LYS A 162 -16.89 11.20 7.07
N CYS A 163 -17.30 11.90 6.02
CA CYS A 163 -17.73 13.31 6.11
C CYS A 163 -16.60 14.18 6.68
N HIS A 164 -16.77 14.64 7.93
CA HIS A 164 -15.78 15.50 8.60
C HIS A 164 -14.98 14.76 9.69
N ASP A 165 -15.31 13.51 9.97
CA ASP A 165 -14.74 12.74 11.08
C ASP A 165 -13.68 11.75 10.58
N TRP A 166 -12.65 11.58 11.39
CA TRP A 166 -11.60 10.58 11.22
C TRP A 166 -11.92 9.34 12.03
N ILE A 167 -11.99 8.20 11.39
CA ILE A 167 -12.29 6.91 12.00
C ILE A 167 -11.04 6.05 11.93
N THR A 168 -10.50 5.67 13.09
CA THR A 168 -9.39 4.72 13.16
C THR A 168 -9.89 3.31 12.82
N VAL A 169 -9.27 2.71 11.82
CA VAL A 169 -9.52 1.31 11.45
C VAL A 169 -8.63 0.42 12.30
N LYS A 170 -9.24 -0.34 13.22
CA LYS A 170 -8.48 -1.27 14.06
C LYS A 170 -7.98 -2.44 13.23
N PRO A 171 -6.68 -2.76 13.28
CA PRO A 171 -6.16 -3.91 12.59
C PRO A 171 -6.77 -5.20 13.13
N GLN A 172 -7.15 -6.09 12.24
CA GLN A 172 -7.60 -7.44 12.59
C GLN A 172 -6.47 -8.41 12.28
N ARG A 173 -6.09 -9.22 13.25
CA ARG A 173 -5.04 -10.23 13.06
C ARG A 173 -5.42 -11.18 11.91
N HIS A 174 -4.45 -11.48 11.02
CA HIS A 174 -4.62 -12.35 9.87
C HIS A 174 -5.67 -11.87 8.83
N ALA A 175 -6.00 -10.60 8.81
CA ALA A 175 -6.91 -10.01 7.84
C ALA A 175 -6.20 -8.95 6.98
N PHE A 176 -6.73 -8.74 5.78
CA PHE A 176 -6.42 -7.59 4.93
C PHE A 176 -7.56 -6.58 5.03
N ILE A 177 -7.20 -5.32 4.93
CA ILE A 177 -8.15 -4.24 4.66
C ILE A 177 -8.19 -4.05 3.15
N VAL A 178 -9.38 -4.01 2.57
CA VAL A 178 -9.55 -3.82 1.13
C VAL A 178 -10.09 -2.42 0.90
N ASN A 179 -9.32 -1.62 0.15
CA ASN A 179 -9.69 -0.27 -0.24
C ASN A 179 -10.13 -0.28 -1.69
N ILE A 180 -11.27 0.33 -1.98
CA ILE A 180 -11.71 0.61 -3.33
C ILE A 180 -11.07 1.92 -3.78
N GLY A 181 -10.34 1.88 -4.88
CA GLY A 181 -9.67 3.07 -5.41
C GLY A 181 -10.55 3.89 -6.36
N ASP A 182 -10.02 5.05 -6.74
CA ASP A 182 -10.72 6.06 -7.53
C ASP A 182 -11.26 5.52 -8.86
N GLN A 183 -10.54 4.63 -9.52
CA GLN A 183 -10.97 4.09 -10.82
C GLN A 183 -12.25 3.25 -10.73
N ILE A 184 -12.40 2.43 -9.69
CA ILE A 184 -13.65 1.69 -9.47
C ILE A 184 -14.74 2.64 -8.98
N GLN A 185 -14.40 3.59 -8.11
CA GLN A 185 -15.35 4.58 -7.62
C GLN A 185 -15.98 5.36 -8.77
N VAL A 186 -15.18 5.91 -9.68
CA VAL A 186 -15.66 6.66 -10.83
C VAL A 186 -16.50 5.78 -11.76
N SER A 187 -16.08 4.55 -11.99
CA SER A 187 -16.80 3.60 -12.86
C SER A 187 -18.15 3.17 -12.29
N SER A 188 -18.35 3.28 -10.98
CA SER A 188 -19.59 2.87 -10.29
C SER A 188 -20.54 4.02 -9.97
N LEU A 189 -20.13 5.29 -10.15
CA LEU A 189 -20.89 6.49 -9.78
C LEU A 189 -22.35 6.55 -10.27
N PRO A 190 -22.75 6.03 -11.46
CA PRO A 190 -24.16 6.04 -11.85
C PRO A 190 -25.00 4.98 -11.12
N VAL A 191 -24.38 3.98 -10.50
CA VAL A 191 -25.04 2.77 -9.99
C VAL A 191 -25.02 2.68 -8.46
N ILE A 192 -23.93 3.12 -7.83
CA ILE A 192 -23.76 3.08 -6.37
C ILE A 192 -23.24 4.43 -5.90
N PRO A 193 -23.98 5.15 -5.03
CA PRO A 193 -23.40 6.27 -4.30
C PRO A 193 -22.41 5.70 -3.29
N ILE A 194 -21.16 5.51 -3.71
CA ILE A 194 -20.07 5.17 -2.80
C ILE A 194 -19.78 6.45 -2.01
N PRO A 195 -19.91 6.43 -0.67
CA PRO A 195 -19.50 7.58 0.13
C PRO A 195 -18.05 7.94 -0.22
N GLU A 196 -17.75 9.23 -0.31
CA GLU A 196 -16.38 9.70 -0.47
C GLU A 196 -15.54 9.18 0.71
N PHE A 197 -14.83 8.08 0.48
CA PHE A 197 -13.83 7.58 1.41
C PHE A 197 -12.48 8.11 0.94
N SER A 198 -11.99 9.13 1.60
CA SER A 198 -10.61 9.52 1.48
C SER A 198 -9.81 8.67 2.48
N PHE A 199 -8.81 7.94 2.01
CA PHE A 199 -7.92 7.15 2.86
C PHE A 199 -6.78 8.02 3.38
N PHE A 200 -6.29 7.67 4.57
CA PHE A 200 -5.29 8.46 5.25
C PHE A 200 -4.16 7.61 5.77
N GLY A 201 -2.99 8.17 5.61
CA GLY A 201 -1.86 7.86 6.42
C GLY A 201 -2.03 8.37 7.85
N LEU A 202 -1.23 7.81 8.70
CA LEU A 202 -1.19 8.00 10.14
C LEU A 202 -1.21 9.45 10.56
N SER A 203 -2.28 9.92 11.18
CA SER A 203 -2.15 10.94 12.20
C SER A 203 -1.65 10.21 13.45
N GLN A 204 -0.60 10.71 14.05
CA GLN A 204 -0.10 10.16 15.31
C GLN A 204 -1.23 10.20 16.36
N PRO A 205 -1.55 9.07 17.02
CA PRO A 205 -2.33 9.18 18.25
C PRO A 205 -1.53 10.01 19.25
N GLU A 206 -2.18 10.88 19.98
CA GLU A 206 -1.61 11.75 21.02
C GLU A 206 -0.82 11.01 22.11
N ASN A 207 -0.64 9.71 22.00
CA ASN A 207 -0.03 8.79 22.96
C ASN A 207 1.17 7.99 22.45
N PHE A 208 1.87 8.43 21.41
CA PHE A 208 3.17 7.84 21.09
C PHE A 208 4.26 8.37 22.04
N ARG A 209 4.05 8.19 23.35
CA ARG A 209 5.14 8.25 24.32
C ARG A 209 6.00 7.01 24.14
N SER A 210 7.28 7.22 23.81
CA SER A 210 8.34 6.23 23.86
C SER A 210 8.12 5.28 25.04
N ARG A 211 7.94 4.01 24.77
CA ARG A 211 8.34 2.97 25.71
C ARG A 211 9.78 2.66 25.38
N ASP A 212 10.64 3.07 26.27
CA ASP A 212 12.06 2.72 26.36
C ASP A 212 12.26 1.21 26.30
#